data_66e311937e2541157b9b3e43e0bc3db9
#
_entry.id   66e311937e2541157b9b3e43e0bc3db9
#
_cell.length_a   1.000
_cell.length_b   1.000
_cell.length_c   1.000
_cell.angle_alpha   90.00
_cell.angle_beta   90.00
_cell.angle_gamma   90.00
#
_symmetry.space_group_name_H-M   'P 1'
#
loop_
_entity.id
_entity.type
_entity.pdbx_description
1 polymer ?
#
loop_
_entity_poly.entity_id
_entity_poly.type
_entity_poly.pdbx_seq_one_letter_code
_entity_poly.pdbx_strand_id
1 'polypeptide(L)'
;AAWPVAVEGRGGAWGWGCGPLEPIGRSFLEAVKHIPEYTGPVVLMVMLLLVPMIWQAVKSTDYRFRYPGIVLALSFCLYATGYTPSLYSLGHAGLSRTLNAVKITYLLLLFLNEIYWIGWLRQLLEKRAEQTTGQLTIQKWAIRNGAAAWWFYVLIGVACLMMFKVSPNQAGHYSSYGAYYYVHTGEAYNFHQEYLERVAILSGPEKDVQLPAYQFRPWFLCMGEISENADNEANRSLAMWYHKDSVTLKEKD
;
A
#
# COMPACT_ATOMS: atom_id res chain seq x y z
N ALA A 1 -2.08 36.66 -14.60
CA ALA A 1 -3.29 36.46 -13.83
C ALA A 1 -2.95 35.61 -12.64
N ALA A 2 -2.98 36.23 -11.45
CA ALA A 2 -2.66 35.56 -10.17
C ALA A 2 -3.81 34.64 -9.76
N TRP A 3 -3.49 33.44 -9.33
CA TRP A 3 -4.42 32.53 -8.69
C TRP A 3 -4.74 33.03 -7.28
N PRO A 4 -5.98 33.31 -6.94
CA PRO A 4 -6.35 33.46 -5.55
C PRO A 4 -6.59 32.05 -4.98
N VAL A 5 -5.60 31.47 -4.35
CA VAL A 5 -5.81 30.37 -3.41
C VAL A 5 -6.19 31.00 -2.08
N ALA A 6 -7.43 31.37 -1.94
CA ALA A 6 -8.03 31.52 -0.64
C ALA A 6 -8.46 30.11 -0.17
N VAL A 7 -7.54 29.39 0.45
CA VAL A 7 -7.91 28.32 1.36
C VAL A 7 -8.29 28.97 2.67
N GLU A 8 -9.50 29.53 2.74
CA GLU A 8 -10.13 29.83 3.99
C GLU A 8 -10.57 28.53 4.67
N GLY A 9 -9.82 28.20 5.67
CA GLY A 9 -10.20 27.76 6.98
C GLY A 9 -11.24 26.67 7.14
N ARG A 10 -10.79 25.50 7.53
CA ARG A 10 -11.32 24.96 8.78
C ARG A 10 -10.14 24.89 9.73
N GLY A 11 -10.21 25.69 10.77
CA GLY A 11 -9.29 25.70 11.89
C GLY A 11 -9.30 24.38 12.64
N GLY A 12 -8.56 23.43 12.13
CA GLY A 12 -7.82 22.51 12.96
C GLY A 12 -6.62 23.32 13.42
N ALA A 13 -6.48 23.53 14.71
CA ALA A 13 -5.50 24.36 15.38
C ALA A 13 -4.06 24.02 14.97
N TRP A 14 -3.66 24.47 13.79
CA TRP A 14 -2.27 24.59 13.38
C TRP A 14 -1.84 26.02 13.65
N GLY A 15 -1.86 26.37 14.94
CA GLY A 15 -1.15 27.55 15.39
C GLY A 15 0.30 27.39 14.93
N TRP A 16 0.85 28.45 14.34
CA TRP A 16 2.27 28.62 14.04
C TRP A 16 3.17 28.55 15.29
N GLY A 17 2.92 27.56 16.15
CA GLY A 17 3.57 27.35 17.42
C GLY A 17 4.14 25.94 17.61
N CYS A 18 3.81 25.00 16.74
CA CYS A 18 4.39 23.66 16.80
C CYS A 18 5.71 23.67 16.05
N GLY A 19 6.81 23.56 16.78
CA GLY A 19 8.14 23.53 16.17
C GLY A 19 8.30 22.41 15.13
N PRO A 20 9.30 22.48 14.24
CA PRO A 20 9.53 21.51 13.17
C PRO A 20 9.70 20.06 13.65
N LEU A 21 9.85 19.85 14.94
CA LEU A 21 10.02 18.54 15.57
C LEU A 21 8.70 17.76 15.74
N GLU A 22 7.54 18.44 15.78
CA GLU A 22 6.26 17.76 15.97
C GLU A 22 5.89 16.85 14.77
N PRO A 23 5.98 17.29 13.50
CA PRO A 23 5.75 16.40 12.35
C PRO A 23 6.68 15.20 12.33
N ILE A 24 7.93 15.37 12.79
CA ILE A 24 8.90 14.26 12.90
C ILE A 24 8.42 13.25 13.94
N GLY A 25 8.05 13.68 15.14
CA GLY A 25 7.52 12.77 16.16
C GLY A 25 6.25 12.05 15.72
N ARG A 26 5.32 12.76 15.08
CA ARG A 26 4.10 12.18 14.51
C ARG A 26 4.38 11.18 13.39
N SER A 27 5.42 11.39 12.57
CA SER A 27 5.77 10.46 11.51
C SER A 27 6.15 9.07 12.03
N PHE A 28 6.81 8.99 13.18
CA PHE A 28 7.09 7.72 13.84
C PHE A 28 5.83 7.02 14.35
N LEU A 29 4.87 7.77 14.89
CA LEU A 29 3.59 7.21 15.34
C LEU A 29 2.76 6.69 14.15
N GLU A 30 2.67 7.45 13.07
CA GLU A 30 1.99 7.01 11.85
C GLU A 30 2.68 5.80 11.23
N ALA A 31 4.01 5.77 11.21
CA ALA A 31 4.77 4.61 10.76
C ALA A 31 4.40 3.34 11.55
N VAL A 32 4.36 3.41 12.88
CA VAL A 32 3.98 2.27 13.73
C VAL A 32 2.55 1.82 13.48
N LYS A 33 1.60 2.74 13.32
CA LYS A 33 0.17 2.41 13.06
C LYS A 33 -0.03 1.62 11.76
N HIS A 34 0.74 1.94 10.71
CA HIS A 34 0.58 1.31 9.41
C HIS A 34 1.35 -0.01 9.25
N ILE A 35 2.26 -0.37 10.19
CA ILE A 35 2.97 -1.66 10.14
C ILE A 35 2.03 -2.86 10.03
N PRO A 36 0.99 -3.02 10.89
CA PRO A 36 0.09 -4.17 10.80
C PRO A 36 -0.69 -4.22 9.48
N GLU A 37 -1.08 -3.06 8.96
CA GLU A 37 -1.81 -2.94 7.69
C GLU A 37 -0.93 -3.36 6.50
N TYR A 38 0.33 -2.92 6.48
CA TYR A 38 1.26 -3.21 5.39
C TYR A 38 1.87 -4.61 5.48
N THR A 39 1.95 -5.16 6.70
CA THR A 39 2.44 -6.52 6.96
C THR A 39 1.28 -7.51 6.99
N GLY A 40 0.46 -7.51 5.96
CA GLY A 40 -0.65 -8.44 5.83
C GLY A 40 -0.18 -9.90 5.69
N PRO A 41 -1.10 -10.88 5.86
CA PRO A 41 -0.75 -12.30 5.82
C PRO A 41 -0.08 -12.72 4.50
N VAL A 42 -0.41 -12.08 3.39
CA VAL A 42 0.23 -12.33 2.08
C VAL A 42 1.71 -11.94 2.10
N VAL A 43 2.05 -10.78 2.70
CA VAL A 43 3.44 -10.32 2.82
C VAL A 43 4.24 -11.28 3.70
N LEU A 44 3.69 -11.69 4.85
CA LEU A 44 4.33 -12.67 5.73
C LEU A 44 4.57 -14.01 5.04
N MET A 45 3.61 -14.48 4.24
CA MET A 45 3.79 -15.70 3.45
C MET A 45 4.90 -15.57 2.42
N VAL A 46 4.95 -14.44 1.69
CA VAL A 46 6.02 -14.19 0.71
C VAL A 46 7.38 -14.15 1.41
N MET A 47 7.50 -13.50 2.57
CA MET A 47 8.71 -13.51 3.38
C MET A 47 9.12 -14.94 3.75
N LEU A 48 8.21 -15.74 4.32
CA LEU A 48 8.50 -17.13 4.66
C LEU A 48 8.94 -17.95 3.46
N LEU A 49 8.35 -17.72 2.28
CA LEU A 49 8.71 -18.36 1.01
C LEU A 49 10.14 -18.01 0.59
N LEU A 50 10.57 -16.79 0.83
CA LEU A 50 11.89 -16.30 0.44
C LEU A 50 13.01 -16.78 1.37
N VAL A 51 12.71 -17.14 2.62
CA VAL A 51 13.71 -17.59 3.61
C VAL A 51 14.71 -18.61 3.07
N PRO A 52 14.30 -19.77 2.48
CA PRO A 52 15.26 -20.76 2.01
C PRO A 52 16.05 -20.29 0.78
N MET A 53 15.45 -19.45 -0.07
CA MET A 53 16.13 -18.85 -1.22
C MET A 53 17.20 -17.86 -0.77
N ILE A 54 16.86 -16.97 0.17
CA ILE A 54 17.79 -16.02 0.78
C ILE A 54 18.93 -16.78 1.51
N TRP A 55 18.58 -17.84 2.25
CA TRP A 55 19.55 -18.68 2.95
C TRP A 55 20.61 -19.28 2.01
N GLN A 56 20.19 -19.71 0.83
CA GLN A 56 21.11 -20.22 -0.20
C GLN A 56 21.94 -19.08 -0.83
N ALA A 57 21.31 -17.96 -1.17
CA ALA A 57 21.98 -16.81 -1.77
C ALA A 57 23.06 -16.22 -0.85
N VAL A 58 22.75 -16.09 0.43
CA VAL A 58 23.70 -15.59 1.44
C VAL A 58 24.89 -16.55 1.63
N LYS A 59 24.73 -17.84 1.29
CA LYS A 59 25.82 -18.83 1.38
C LYS A 59 27.00 -18.51 0.46
N SER A 60 26.75 -17.93 -0.67
CA SER A 60 27.77 -17.61 -1.67
C SER A 60 28.36 -16.21 -1.49
N THR A 61 27.95 -15.49 -0.45
CA THR A 61 28.33 -14.09 -0.24
C THR A 61 29.38 -13.96 0.84
N ASP A 62 30.51 -13.30 0.53
CA ASP A 62 31.58 -12.99 1.47
C ASP A 62 31.24 -11.79 2.39
N TYR A 63 30.04 -11.21 2.23
CA TYR A 63 29.61 -10.06 3.01
C TYR A 63 29.39 -10.41 4.46
N ARG A 64 29.94 -9.57 5.36
CA ARG A 64 29.79 -9.74 6.81
C ARG A 64 28.59 -8.95 7.31
N PHE A 65 27.52 -9.65 7.65
CA PHE A 65 26.31 -9.06 8.25
C PHE A 65 26.55 -8.70 9.71
N ARG A 66 26.90 -7.42 9.97
CA ARG A 66 27.15 -6.91 11.33
C ARG A 66 26.02 -5.98 11.76
N TYR A 67 25.71 -5.98 13.05
CA TYR A 67 24.78 -5.02 13.66
C TYR A 67 23.38 -4.99 13.04
N PRO A 68 22.64 -6.11 12.96
CA PRO A 68 21.31 -6.15 12.35
C PRO A 68 20.30 -5.20 13.00
N GLY A 69 20.46 -4.94 14.32
CA GLY A 69 19.62 -3.99 15.03
C GLY A 69 19.80 -2.53 14.55
N ILE A 70 21.02 -2.14 14.17
CA ILE A 70 21.27 -0.81 13.60
C ILE A 70 20.62 -0.67 12.23
N VAL A 71 20.73 -1.71 11.39
CA VAL A 71 20.10 -1.73 10.07
C VAL A 71 18.58 -1.64 10.20
N LEU A 72 17.97 -2.37 11.13
CA LEU A 72 16.54 -2.31 11.42
C LEU A 72 16.13 -0.89 11.88
N ALA A 73 16.87 -0.29 12.82
CA ALA A 73 16.57 1.04 13.31
C ALA A 73 16.67 2.11 12.19
N LEU A 74 17.72 2.04 11.36
CA LEU A 74 17.87 2.96 10.22
C LEU A 74 16.76 2.75 9.18
N SER A 75 16.39 1.51 8.90
CA SER A 75 15.26 1.20 8.00
C SER A 75 13.96 1.75 8.54
N PHE A 76 13.71 1.62 9.84
CA PHE A 76 12.51 2.18 10.47
C PHE A 76 12.51 3.72 10.43
N CYS A 77 13.63 4.37 10.69
CA CYS A 77 13.76 5.82 10.54
C CYS A 77 13.49 6.25 9.10
N LEU A 78 14.08 5.57 8.13
CA LEU A 78 13.87 5.86 6.70
C LEU A 78 12.40 5.67 6.28
N TYR A 79 11.76 4.63 6.77
CA TYR A 79 10.33 4.40 6.54
C TYR A 79 9.48 5.53 7.16
N ALA A 80 9.76 5.91 8.41
CA ALA A 80 9.03 6.97 9.10
C ALA A 80 9.16 8.33 8.41
N THR A 81 10.35 8.65 7.83
CA THR A 81 10.54 9.91 7.11
C THR A 81 9.63 10.05 5.88
N GLY A 82 9.13 8.94 5.33
CA GLY A 82 8.16 8.96 4.22
C GLY A 82 6.84 9.67 4.55
N TYR A 83 6.45 9.73 5.83
CA TYR A 83 5.24 10.46 6.28
C TYR A 83 5.50 11.94 6.55
N THR A 84 6.75 12.34 6.83
CA THR A 84 7.09 13.69 7.28
C THR A 84 6.64 14.79 6.31
N PRO A 85 6.85 14.69 4.97
CA PRO A 85 6.41 15.73 4.04
C PRO A 85 4.91 15.96 4.06
N SER A 86 4.11 14.89 4.11
CA SER A 86 2.65 14.97 4.15
C SER A 86 2.15 15.57 5.46
N LEU A 87 2.71 15.15 6.58
CA LEU A 87 2.39 15.67 7.90
C LEU A 87 2.74 17.16 8.01
N TYR A 88 3.86 17.58 7.40
CA TYR A 88 4.27 18.97 7.42
C TYR A 88 3.37 19.85 6.54
N SER A 89 3.02 19.40 5.33
CA SER A 89 2.28 20.20 4.36
C SER A 89 0.77 20.11 4.51
N LEU A 90 0.23 18.95 4.89
CA LEU A 90 -1.21 18.66 4.91
C LEU A 90 -1.77 18.44 6.32
N GLY A 91 -0.90 18.27 7.32
CA GLY A 91 -1.31 17.99 8.69
C GLY A 91 -1.82 16.56 8.94
N HIS A 92 -1.82 15.70 7.94
CA HIS A 92 -2.23 14.29 8.03
C HIS A 92 -1.27 13.39 7.25
N ALA A 93 -1.40 12.07 7.39
CA ALA A 93 -0.47 11.08 6.81
C ALA A 93 -0.35 11.12 5.28
N GLY A 94 -1.22 11.83 4.60
CA GLY A 94 -1.21 12.00 3.15
C GLY A 94 -2.36 11.31 2.43
N LEU A 95 -2.44 11.55 1.13
CA LEU A 95 -3.41 10.93 0.24
C LEU A 95 -2.97 9.52 -0.15
N SER A 96 -3.89 8.70 -0.64
CA SER A 96 -3.65 7.31 -1.05
C SER A 96 -2.41 7.12 -1.95
N ARG A 97 -2.14 8.09 -2.84
CA ARG A 97 -0.97 8.06 -3.73
C ARG A 97 0.34 8.13 -2.95
N THR A 98 0.43 9.02 -1.97
CA THR A 98 1.60 9.18 -1.11
C THR A 98 1.78 7.96 -0.22
N LEU A 99 0.69 7.45 0.37
CA LEU A 99 0.70 6.24 1.19
C LEU A 99 1.16 5.01 0.39
N ASN A 100 0.81 4.90 -0.89
CA ASN A 100 1.31 3.82 -1.75
C ASN A 100 2.84 3.88 -1.92
N ALA A 101 3.43 5.05 -2.11
CA ALA A 101 4.88 5.21 -2.20
C ALA A 101 5.55 4.81 -0.88
N VAL A 102 4.99 5.24 0.25
CA VAL A 102 5.49 4.87 1.58
C VAL A 102 5.36 3.35 1.82
N LYS A 103 4.25 2.74 1.39
CA LYS A 103 4.04 1.29 1.47
C LYS A 103 5.08 0.51 0.64
N ILE A 104 5.37 0.94 -0.58
CA ILE A 104 6.41 0.31 -1.41
C ILE A 104 7.77 0.42 -0.73
N THR A 105 8.12 1.60 -0.21
CA THR A 105 9.37 1.80 0.54
C THR A 105 9.44 0.88 1.76
N TYR A 106 8.35 0.77 2.52
CA TYR A 106 8.25 -0.16 3.64
C TYR A 106 8.53 -1.61 3.24
N LEU A 107 7.89 -2.10 2.17
CA LEU A 107 8.07 -3.47 1.70
C LEU A 107 9.51 -3.74 1.25
N LEU A 108 10.13 -2.80 0.53
CA LEU A 108 11.53 -2.91 0.12
C LEU A 108 12.47 -2.99 1.33
N LEU A 109 12.26 -2.14 2.33
CA LEU A 109 13.05 -2.13 3.57
C LEU A 109 12.80 -3.39 4.40
N LEU A 110 11.57 -3.91 4.41
CA LEU A 110 11.22 -5.15 5.10
C LEU A 110 11.99 -6.34 4.50
N PHE A 111 11.98 -6.51 3.18
CA PHE A 111 12.75 -7.56 2.49
C PHE A 111 14.27 -7.38 2.66
N LEU A 112 14.77 -6.16 2.61
CA LEU A 112 16.18 -5.89 2.87
C LEU A 112 16.57 -6.32 4.29
N ASN A 113 15.74 -6.01 5.29
CA ASN A 113 15.96 -6.44 6.66
C ASN A 113 15.89 -7.96 6.77
N GLU A 114 14.97 -8.63 6.07
CA GLU A 114 14.88 -10.09 6.05
C GLU A 114 16.19 -10.71 5.56
N ILE A 115 16.74 -10.24 4.42
CA ILE A 115 18.03 -10.69 3.90
C ILE A 115 19.13 -10.49 4.92
N TYR A 116 19.15 -9.32 5.57
CA TYR A 116 20.18 -8.96 6.52
C TYR A 116 20.13 -9.83 7.79
N TRP A 117 18.92 -10.07 8.34
CA TRP A 117 18.73 -10.91 9.51
C TRP A 117 19.04 -12.39 9.24
N ILE A 118 18.65 -12.91 8.09
CA ILE A 118 18.96 -14.28 7.69
C ILE A 118 20.47 -14.45 7.52
N GLY A 119 21.14 -13.48 6.89
CA GLY A 119 22.58 -13.49 6.74
C GLY A 119 23.35 -13.46 8.07
N TRP A 120 22.90 -12.60 8.99
CA TRP A 120 23.47 -12.52 10.33
C TRP A 120 23.25 -13.81 11.14
N LEU A 121 22.00 -14.32 11.14
CA LEU A 121 21.65 -15.55 11.85
C LEU A 121 22.48 -16.72 11.35
N ARG A 122 22.63 -16.84 10.04
CA ARG A 122 23.45 -17.89 9.45
C ARG A 122 24.90 -17.81 9.90
N GLN A 123 25.56 -16.63 9.82
CA GLN A 123 26.93 -16.44 10.28
C GLN A 123 27.08 -16.71 11.77
N LEU A 124 26.06 -16.38 12.58
CA LEU A 124 26.04 -16.69 13.99
C LEU A 124 26.01 -18.21 14.25
N LEU A 125 25.18 -18.93 13.49
CA LEU A 125 25.07 -20.40 13.60
C LEU A 125 26.33 -21.10 13.12
N GLU A 126 26.96 -20.63 12.05
CA GLU A 126 28.24 -21.17 11.55
C GLU A 126 29.35 -21.01 12.60
N LYS A 127 29.50 -19.84 13.21
CA LYS A 127 30.48 -19.61 14.29
C LYS A 127 30.22 -20.48 15.51
N ARG A 128 28.96 -20.69 15.90
CA ARG A 128 28.64 -21.58 17.02
C ARG A 128 28.90 -23.05 16.69
N ALA A 129 28.66 -23.46 15.45
CA ALA A 129 28.94 -24.81 15.00
C ALA A 129 30.45 -25.13 14.97
N GLU A 130 31.29 -24.16 14.61
CA GLU A 130 32.77 -24.29 14.68
C GLU A 130 33.27 -24.47 16.12
N GLN A 131 32.62 -23.84 17.10
CA GLN A 131 32.98 -23.93 18.52
C GLN A 131 32.49 -25.25 19.18
N THR A 132 31.49 -25.88 18.61
CA THR A 132 30.90 -27.10 19.16
C THR A 132 31.24 -28.24 18.18
N THR A 133 31.83 -29.33 18.66
CA THR A 133 32.26 -30.52 17.89
C THR A 133 31.14 -31.21 17.07
N GLY A 134 30.05 -30.51 16.82
CA GLY A 134 28.83 -30.94 16.16
C GLY A 134 28.66 -30.55 14.69
N GLN A 135 29.75 -30.25 13.97
CA GLN A 135 29.76 -29.83 12.54
C GLN A 135 28.98 -30.77 11.61
N LEU A 136 28.80 -32.02 12.00
CA LEU A 136 28.11 -33.05 11.21
C LEU A 136 26.58 -32.93 11.21
N THR A 137 25.97 -32.25 12.21
CA THR A 137 24.50 -32.31 12.40
C THR A 137 23.78 -31.27 11.54
N ILE A 138 24.28 -30.04 11.46
CA ILE A 138 23.61 -28.97 10.71
C ILE A 138 23.78 -29.16 9.19
N GLN A 139 24.97 -29.59 8.75
CA GLN A 139 25.24 -29.85 7.33
C GLN A 139 24.48 -31.07 6.83
N LYS A 140 24.36 -32.14 7.63
CA LYS A 140 23.52 -33.31 7.32
C LYS A 140 22.04 -32.97 7.35
N TRP A 141 21.60 -32.10 8.26
CA TRP A 141 20.21 -31.63 8.31
C TRP A 141 19.86 -30.81 7.08
N ALA A 142 20.70 -29.87 6.65
CA ALA A 142 20.47 -29.05 5.48
C ALA A 142 20.47 -29.85 4.14
N ILE A 143 21.35 -30.88 4.03
CA ILE A 143 21.41 -31.73 2.83
C ILE A 143 20.24 -32.71 2.82
N ARG A 144 19.87 -33.29 3.96
CA ARG A 144 18.75 -34.26 4.08
C ARG A 144 17.39 -33.63 3.86
N ASN A 145 17.26 -32.33 4.06
CA ASN A 145 16.00 -31.59 3.97
C ASN A 145 15.77 -30.89 2.63
N GLY A 146 16.59 -31.13 1.60
CA GLY A 146 16.32 -30.62 0.26
C GLY A 146 14.94 -31.03 -0.28
N ALA A 147 14.53 -32.28 -0.03
CA ALA A 147 13.18 -32.74 -0.35
C ALA A 147 12.11 -32.12 0.58
N ALA A 148 12.41 -31.95 1.86
CA ALA A 148 11.48 -31.30 2.81
C ALA A 148 11.31 -29.81 2.49
N ALA A 149 12.36 -29.13 1.96
CA ALA A 149 12.25 -27.75 1.48
C ALA A 149 11.26 -27.64 0.31
N TRP A 150 11.27 -28.60 -0.61
CA TRP A 150 10.32 -28.65 -1.73
C TRP A 150 8.86 -28.78 -1.25
N TRP A 151 8.59 -29.68 -0.34
CA TRP A 151 7.26 -29.82 0.26
C TRP A 151 6.81 -28.60 1.03
N PHE A 152 7.73 -27.89 1.67
CA PHE A 152 7.44 -26.61 2.33
C PHE A 152 6.98 -25.55 1.33
N TYR A 153 7.64 -25.43 0.17
CA TYR A 153 7.20 -24.53 -0.91
C TYR A 153 5.83 -24.92 -1.47
N VAL A 154 5.58 -26.22 -1.66
CA VAL A 154 4.28 -26.71 -2.12
C VAL A 154 3.19 -26.35 -1.10
N LEU A 155 3.44 -26.57 0.18
CA LEU A 155 2.50 -26.24 1.26
C LEU A 155 2.19 -24.74 1.32
N ILE A 156 3.19 -23.89 1.23
CA ILE A 156 3.00 -22.43 1.19
C ILE A 156 2.27 -22.02 -0.09
N GLY A 157 2.61 -22.58 -1.24
CA GLY A 157 1.91 -22.33 -2.50
C GLY A 157 0.42 -22.70 -2.40
N VAL A 158 0.10 -23.85 -1.83
CA VAL A 158 -1.28 -24.28 -1.56
C VAL A 158 -1.97 -23.34 -0.58
N ALA A 159 -1.30 -22.93 0.51
CA ALA A 159 -1.85 -21.99 1.47
C ALA A 159 -2.14 -20.60 0.83
N CYS A 160 -1.24 -20.11 -0.05
CA CYS A 160 -1.48 -18.91 -0.84
C CYS A 160 -2.72 -19.04 -1.75
N LEU A 161 -2.85 -20.17 -2.45
CA LEU A 161 -4.01 -20.45 -3.30
C LEU A 161 -5.31 -20.55 -2.48
N MET A 162 -5.25 -21.16 -1.29
CA MET A 162 -6.39 -21.24 -0.38
C MET A 162 -6.81 -19.86 0.14
N MET A 163 -5.87 -18.97 0.44
CA MET A 163 -6.19 -17.59 0.84
C MET A 163 -6.86 -16.79 -0.26
N PHE A 164 -6.46 -16.97 -1.52
CA PHE A 164 -7.16 -16.39 -2.66
C PHE A 164 -8.61 -16.90 -2.80
N LYS A 165 -8.88 -18.18 -2.50
CA LYS A 165 -10.23 -18.74 -2.54
C LYS A 165 -11.11 -18.32 -1.36
N VAL A 166 -10.53 -18.12 -0.18
CA VAL A 166 -11.28 -17.80 1.05
C VAL A 166 -11.75 -16.34 1.11
N SER A 167 -11.15 -15.45 0.32
CA SER A 167 -11.54 -14.04 0.30
C SER A 167 -11.87 -13.54 -1.10
N PRO A 168 -12.92 -14.04 -1.77
CA PRO A 168 -13.29 -13.59 -3.11
C PRO A 168 -13.60 -12.09 -3.15
N ASN A 169 -14.14 -11.51 -2.07
CA ASN A 169 -14.37 -10.08 -1.95
C ASN A 169 -13.08 -9.24 -1.86
N GLN A 170 -11.97 -9.83 -1.41
CA GLN A 170 -10.68 -9.15 -1.39
C GLN A 170 -9.90 -9.32 -2.69
N ALA A 171 -10.18 -10.33 -3.49
CA ALA A 171 -9.54 -10.53 -4.79
C ALA A 171 -9.78 -9.34 -5.73
N GLY A 172 -10.94 -8.72 -5.68
CA GLY A 172 -11.27 -7.49 -6.42
C GLY A 172 -10.39 -6.28 -6.07
N HIS A 173 -9.71 -6.30 -4.93
CA HIS A 173 -8.80 -5.22 -4.51
C HIS A 173 -7.37 -5.37 -5.10
N TYR A 174 -7.03 -6.51 -5.67
CA TYR A 174 -5.77 -6.67 -6.40
C TYR A 174 -5.89 -6.12 -7.81
N SER A 175 -5.10 -5.09 -8.14
CA SER A 175 -5.21 -4.32 -9.37
C SER A 175 -5.29 -5.17 -10.65
N SER A 176 -4.44 -6.18 -10.77
CA SER A 176 -4.41 -7.05 -11.97
C SER A 176 -5.64 -7.97 -12.07
N TYR A 177 -6.05 -8.58 -10.96
CA TYR A 177 -7.22 -9.44 -10.93
C TYR A 177 -8.51 -8.63 -11.06
N GLY A 178 -8.61 -7.50 -10.37
CA GLY A 178 -9.76 -6.61 -10.47
C GLY A 178 -9.94 -6.05 -11.89
N ALA A 179 -8.85 -5.64 -12.53
CA ALA A 179 -8.89 -5.19 -13.92
C ALA A 179 -9.39 -6.29 -14.87
N TYR A 180 -8.86 -7.51 -14.75
CA TYR A 180 -9.31 -8.66 -15.52
C TYR A 180 -10.81 -8.96 -15.27
N TYR A 181 -11.23 -8.98 -14.00
CA TYR A 181 -12.61 -9.24 -13.60
C TYR A 181 -13.56 -8.20 -14.21
N TYR A 182 -13.31 -6.91 -14.03
CA TYR A 182 -14.18 -5.85 -14.52
C TYR A 182 -14.25 -5.77 -16.05
N VAL A 183 -13.19 -6.14 -16.75
CA VAL A 183 -13.19 -6.24 -18.21
C VAL A 183 -14.00 -7.48 -18.66
N HIS A 184 -13.80 -8.62 -17.99
CA HIS A 184 -14.43 -9.88 -18.36
C HIS A 184 -15.93 -9.91 -18.04
N THR A 185 -16.36 -9.30 -16.95
CA THR A 185 -17.79 -9.17 -16.57
C THR A 185 -18.52 -8.07 -17.35
N GLY A 186 -17.81 -7.22 -18.07
CA GLY A 186 -18.38 -6.08 -18.77
C GLY A 186 -18.69 -4.87 -17.87
N GLU A 187 -18.41 -4.95 -16.55
CA GLU A 187 -18.67 -3.84 -15.64
C GLU A 187 -17.89 -2.56 -16.01
N ALA A 188 -16.63 -2.72 -16.47
CA ALA A 188 -15.83 -1.59 -16.95
C ALA A 188 -16.46 -0.91 -18.18
N TYR A 189 -17.03 -1.70 -19.09
CA TYR A 189 -17.72 -1.18 -20.27
C TYR A 189 -19.00 -0.42 -19.89
N ASN A 190 -19.82 -1.00 -19.02
CA ASN A 190 -21.06 -0.38 -18.56
C ASN A 190 -20.77 0.93 -17.80
N PHE A 191 -19.78 0.94 -16.92
CA PHE A 191 -19.32 2.17 -16.24
C PHE A 191 -18.88 3.23 -17.26
N HIS A 192 -18.16 2.83 -18.32
CA HIS A 192 -17.74 3.77 -19.37
C HIS A 192 -18.94 4.38 -20.12
N GLN A 193 -19.99 3.61 -20.40
CA GLN A 193 -21.21 4.14 -21.01
C GLN A 193 -21.91 5.16 -20.11
N GLU A 194 -22.08 4.84 -18.82
CA GLU A 194 -22.64 5.78 -17.83
C GLU A 194 -21.78 7.05 -17.69
N TYR A 195 -20.46 6.92 -17.76
CA TYR A 195 -19.55 8.06 -17.77
C TYR A 195 -19.76 8.95 -19.01
N LEU A 196 -19.89 8.36 -20.21
CA LEU A 196 -20.14 9.12 -21.44
C LEU A 196 -21.48 9.83 -21.41
N GLU A 197 -22.53 9.22 -20.87
CA GLU A 197 -23.84 9.86 -20.66
C GLU A 197 -23.72 11.08 -19.74
N ARG A 198 -23.01 10.95 -18.62
CA ARG A 198 -22.75 12.10 -17.72
C ARG A 198 -21.94 13.21 -18.39
N VAL A 199 -20.92 12.87 -19.18
CA VAL A 199 -20.15 13.85 -19.95
C VAL A 199 -21.03 14.59 -20.95
N ALA A 200 -21.95 13.89 -21.60
CA ALA A 200 -22.90 14.52 -22.54
C ALA A 200 -23.82 15.52 -21.81
N ILE A 201 -24.35 15.17 -20.64
CA ILE A 201 -25.16 16.07 -19.81
C ILE A 201 -24.34 17.28 -19.35
N LEU A 202 -23.13 17.05 -18.85
CA LEU A 202 -22.23 18.10 -18.39
C LEU A 202 -21.79 19.05 -19.50
N SER A 203 -21.69 18.55 -20.73
CA SER A 203 -21.32 19.36 -21.90
C SER A 203 -22.51 20.14 -22.51
N GLY A 204 -23.73 19.89 -22.03
CA GLY A 204 -24.94 20.57 -22.46
C GLY A 204 -24.96 22.06 -22.07
N PRO A 205 -25.94 22.85 -22.55
CA PRO A 205 -26.03 24.29 -22.30
C PRO A 205 -26.55 24.65 -20.91
N GLU A 206 -27.12 23.68 -20.19
CA GLU A 206 -27.72 23.90 -18.86
C GLU A 206 -26.68 24.31 -17.83
N LYS A 207 -26.98 25.28 -16.98
CA LYS A 207 -26.10 25.80 -15.96
C LYS A 207 -26.17 25.02 -14.66
N ASP A 208 -27.37 24.58 -14.30
CA ASP A 208 -27.63 23.75 -13.13
C ASP A 208 -27.91 22.32 -13.59
N VAL A 209 -27.06 21.38 -13.19
CA VAL A 209 -27.05 20.03 -13.73
C VAL A 209 -27.24 19.00 -12.64
N GLN A 210 -28.18 18.09 -12.86
CA GLN A 210 -28.37 16.90 -12.02
C GLN A 210 -27.90 15.66 -12.75
N LEU A 211 -26.94 14.93 -12.16
CA LEU A 211 -26.40 13.73 -12.75
C LEU A 211 -27.00 12.46 -12.14
N PRO A 212 -27.31 11.45 -12.95
CA PRO A 212 -27.76 10.15 -12.44
C PRO A 212 -26.63 9.49 -11.63
N ALA A 213 -26.98 8.74 -10.58
CA ALA A 213 -26.01 7.95 -9.82
C ALA A 213 -25.44 6.83 -10.69
N TYR A 214 -24.16 6.53 -10.52
CA TYR A 214 -23.56 5.36 -11.17
C TYR A 214 -24.20 4.07 -10.65
N GLN A 215 -24.64 3.21 -11.54
CA GLN A 215 -25.11 1.86 -11.21
C GLN A 215 -23.91 0.90 -11.08
N PHE A 216 -22.96 1.01 -12.00
CA PHE A 216 -21.72 0.23 -12.00
C PHE A 216 -20.59 1.04 -11.37
N ARG A 217 -19.97 0.51 -10.32
CA ARG A 217 -18.89 1.20 -9.57
C ARG A 217 -17.66 0.32 -9.43
N PRO A 218 -16.94 0.04 -10.53
CA PRO A 218 -15.69 -0.71 -10.45
C PRO A 218 -14.70 0.03 -9.56
N TRP A 219 -14.22 -0.62 -8.51
CA TRP A 219 -13.37 -0.02 -7.48
C TRP A 219 -12.18 0.77 -8.02
N PHE A 220 -11.56 0.31 -9.11
CA PHE A 220 -10.39 0.98 -9.70
C PHE A 220 -10.74 2.16 -10.62
N LEU A 221 -11.95 2.22 -11.14
CA LEU A 221 -12.38 3.25 -12.08
C LEU A 221 -13.21 4.34 -11.38
N CYS A 222 -14.00 3.98 -10.38
CA CYS A 222 -14.85 4.88 -9.62
C CYS A 222 -14.25 5.15 -8.24
N MET A 223 -13.46 6.21 -8.10
CA MET A 223 -12.85 6.59 -6.82
C MET A 223 -13.81 7.27 -5.85
N GLY A 224 -14.97 7.67 -6.30
CA GLY A 224 -15.98 8.35 -5.49
C GLY A 224 -17.15 8.80 -6.33
N GLU A 225 -18.23 9.17 -5.68
CA GLU A 225 -19.44 9.73 -6.27
C GLU A 225 -19.58 11.17 -5.79
N ILE A 226 -20.20 12.02 -6.61
CA ILE A 226 -20.62 13.35 -6.21
C ILE A 226 -21.75 13.25 -5.18
N SER A 227 -22.00 14.32 -4.45
CA SER A 227 -23.04 14.41 -3.44
C SER A 227 -24.31 15.06 -3.98
N GLU A 228 -25.42 14.86 -3.27
CA GLU A 228 -26.66 15.64 -3.49
C GLU A 228 -26.46 17.11 -3.10
N ASN A 229 -25.50 17.41 -2.22
CA ASN A 229 -25.18 18.77 -1.79
C ASN A 229 -24.21 19.43 -2.79
N ALA A 230 -24.67 20.49 -3.45
CA ALA A 230 -23.88 21.28 -4.40
C ALA A 230 -22.58 21.88 -3.79
N ASP A 231 -22.59 22.17 -2.48
CA ASP A 231 -21.45 22.76 -1.77
C ASP A 231 -20.33 21.76 -1.47
N ASN A 232 -20.53 20.47 -1.77
CA ASN A 232 -19.49 19.46 -1.63
C ASN A 232 -18.30 19.79 -2.53
N GLU A 233 -17.09 19.56 -2.06
CA GLU A 233 -15.84 19.87 -2.77
C GLU A 233 -15.77 19.19 -4.15
N ALA A 234 -16.20 17.92 -4.25
CA ALA A 234 -16.22 17.18 -5.51
C ALA A 234 -17.21 17.80 -6.51
N ASN A 235 -18.40 18.20 -6.04
CA ASN A 235 -19.43 18.84 -6.85
C ASN A 235 -18.96 20.20 -7.38
N ARG A 236 -18.39 21.03 -6.50
CA ARG A 236 -17.83 22.35 -6.89
C ARG A 236 -16.68 22.20 -7.89
N SER A 237 -15.79 21.24 -7.67
CA SER A 237 -14.69 21.00 -8.61
C SER A 237 -15.18 20.58 -9.99
N LEU A 238 -16.21 19.73 -10.06
CA LEU A 238 -16.83 19.29 -11.30
C LEU A 238 -17.58 20.43 -11.99
N ALA A 239 -18.32 21.26 -11.22
CA ALA A 239 -19.00 22.44 -11.73
C ALA A 239 -18.00 23.44 -12.33
N MET A 240 -16.91 23.73 -11.65
CA MET A 240 -15.85 24.61 -12.18
C MET A 240 -15.22 24.06 -13.47
N TRP A 241 -14.97 22.74 -13.53
CA TRP A 241 -14.34 22.13 -14.70
C TRP A 241 -15.19 22.23 -15.96
N TYR A 242 -16.52 22.04 -15.82
CA TYR A 242 -17.47 22.12 -16.92
C TYR A 242 -18.15 23.50 -17.07
N HIS A 243 -17.71 24.52 -16.34
CA HIS A 243 -18.26 25.87 -16.34
C HIS A 243 -19.77 25.92 -16.05
N LYS A 244 -20.19 25.11 -15.04
CA LYS A 244 -21.56 25.05 -14.52
C LYS A 244 -21.69 25.89 -13.25
N ASP A 245 -22.92 26.32 -12.98
CA ASP A 245 -23.24 27.08 -11.75
C ASP A 245 -23.40 26.08 -10.58
N SER A 246 -24.08 24.95 -10.82
CA SER A 246 -24.16 23.85 -9.86
C SER A 246 -24.17 22.47 -10.53
N VAL A 247 -23.62 21.49 -9.82
CA VAL A 247 -23.71 20.07 -10.21
C VAL A 247 -24.10 19.27 -8.97
N THR A 248 -25.17 18.50 -9.06
CA THR A 248 -25.67 17.66 -7.96
C THR A 248 -25.97 16.25 -8.42
N LEU A 249 -26.02 15.32 -7.47
CA LEU A 249 -26.53 13.98 -7.75
C LEU A 249 -28.07 14.02 -7.77
N LYS A 250 -28.68 13.34 -8.74
CA LYS A 250 -30.12 13.17 -8.76
C LYS A 250 -30.56 12.30 -7.58
N GLU A 251 -31.53 12.79 -6.80
CA GLU A 251 -32.09 12.04 -5.69
C GLU A 251 -32.65 10.69 -6.20
N LYS A 252 -32.40 9.63 -5.44
CA LYS A 252 -32.99 8.32 -5.75
C LYS A 252 -34.47 8.36 -5.40
N ASP A 253 -35.32 8.21 -6.42
CA ASP A 253 -36.74 7.92 -6.25
C ASP A 253 -36.97 6.58 -5.52
#